data_2db27ac52d32f759d2ba00744d08a0c8
#
_entry.id   2db27ac52d32f759d2ba00744d08a0c8
#
_cell.length_a   1.000
_cell.length_b   1.000
_cell.length_c   1.000
_cell.angle_alpha   90.00
_cell.angle_beta   90.00
_cell.angle_gamma   90.00
#
_symmetry.space_group_name_H-M   'P 1'
#
loop_
_entity.id
_entity.type
_entity.pdbx_description
1 polymer ?
#
loop_
_entity_poly.entity_id
_entity_poly.type
_entity_poly.pdbx_seq_one_letter_code
_entity_poly.pdbx_strand_id
1 'polypeptide(L)'
;TRWSDRREWVLRGMAAVRRRIGRGRRPMLSILHVAYASIAAGFALTALSAYGFVAHSLALHTFTTGAIGCAIVGMITRTALEHTGREPVAKLAERICYGLLIVATLARVAGPALAPAATAQWLAVAGISWTAALLVYVVRYAGLLMSPAPSAPGSGARSGG
;
A
#
# COMPACT_ATOMS: atom_id res chain seq x y z
N THR A 1 39.33 13.07 -22.52
CA THR A 1 38.28 12.27 -23.17
C THR A 1 37.85 11.06 -22.32
N ARG A 2 38.77 10.37 -21.63
CA ARG A 2 38.42 9.20 -20.76
C ARG A 2 37.63 9.55 -19.49
N TRP A 3 37.69 10.77 -19.01
CA TRP A 3 36.99 11.20 -17.78
C TRP A 3 35.54 11.60 -18.02
N SER A 4 35.21 12.11 -19.21
CA SER A 4 33.85 12.46 -19.61
C SER A 4 32.98 11.20 -19.75
N ASP A 5 33.51 10.14 -20.34
CA ASP A 5 32.79 8.88 -20.55
C ASP A 5 32.43 8.18 -19.23
N ARG A 6 33.36 8.23 -18.26
CA ARG A 6 33.11 7.62 -16.95
C ARG A 6 31.99 8.32 -16.15
N ARG A 7 31.94 9.65 -16.24
CA ARG A 7 30.86 10.45 -15.63
C ARG A 7 29.51 10.15 -16.26
N GLU A 8 29.44 10.06 -17.57
CA GLU A 8 28.20 9.74 -18.27
C GLU A 8 27.70 8.33 -17.95
N TRP A 9 28.57 7.34 -17.85
CA TRP A 9 28.20 5.98 -17.44
C TRP A 9 27.63 5.95 -16.03
N VAL A 10 28.24 6.64 -15.08
CA VAL A 10 27.75 6.75 -13.68
C VAL A 10 26.40 7.45 -13.66
N LEU A 11 26.25 8.56 -14.37
CA LEU A 11 24.99 9.31 -14.41
C LEU A 11 23.85 8.53 -15.07
N ARG A 12 24.14 7.81 -16.15
CA ARG A 12 23.16 6.91 -16.81
C ARG A 12 22.78 5.74 -15.90
N GLY A 13 23.75 5.14 -15.21
CA GLY A 13 23.53 4.08 -14.22
C GLY A 13 22.67 4.58 -13.07
N MET A 14 22.97 5.73 -12.49
CA MET A 14 22.19 6.35 -11.42
C MET A 14 20.77 6.73 -11.88
N ALA A 15 20.61 7.24 -13.11
CA ALA A 15 19.31 7.56 -13.67
C ALA A 15 18.47 6.31 -13.97
N ALA A 16 19.09 5.20 -14.35
CA ALA A 16 18.42 3.92 -14.56
C ALA A 16 17.98 3.30 -13.22
N VAL A 17 18.85 3.33 -12.22
CA VAL A 17 18.54 2.90 -10.83
C VAL A 17 17.44 3.76 -10.24
N ARG A 18 17.51 5.09 -10.37
CA ARG A 18 16.49 6.02 -9.90
C ARG A 18 15.13 5.80 -10.57
N ARG A 19 15.11 5.48 -11.88
CA ARG A 19 13.87 5.14 -12.61
C ARG A 19 13.29 3.81 -12.16
N ARG A 20 14.11 2.79 -11.90
CA ARG A 20 13.65 1.50 -11.35
C ARG A 20 13.08 1.64 -9.94
N ILE A 21 13.81 2.34 -9.06
CA ILE A 21 13.38 2.58 -7.68
C ILE A 21 12.12 3.45 -7.64
N GLY A 22 12.03 4.50 -8.49
CA GLY A 22 10.88 5.42 -8.49
C GLY A 22 9.56 4.80 -8.95
N ARG A 23 9.59 3.83 -9.87
CA ARG A 23 8.36 3.21 -10.39
C ARG A 23 7.73 2.19 -9.45
N GLY A 24 8.53 1.49 -8.66
CA GLY A 24 8.03 0.46 -7.76
C GLY A 24 7.71 0.94 -6.34
N ARG A 25 8.35 2.04 -5.89
CA ARG A 25 8.08 2.63 -4.57
C ARG A 25 6.83 3.53 -4.54
N ARG A 26 6.42 4.10 -5.68
CA ARG A 26 5.25 5.01 -5.75
C ARG A 26 3.96 4.40 -5.18
N PRO A 27 3.58 3.15 -5.50
CA PRO A 27 2.37 2.56 -4.92
C PRO A 27 2.47 2.32 -3.42
N MET A 28 3.64 1.94 -2.89
CA MET A 28 3.83 1.73 -1.45
C MET A 28 3.78 3.04 -0.65
N LEU A 29 4.23 4.14 -1.25
CA LEU A 29 4.09 5.46 -0.63
C LEU A 29 2.66 5.99 -0.79
N SER A 30 1.99 5.70 -1.90
CA SER A 30 0.63 6.21 -2.14
C SER A 30 -0.38 5.70 -1.12
N ILE A 31 -0.30 4.43 -0.68
CA ILE A 31 -1.20 3.91 0.34
C ILE A 31 -1.05 4.63 1.69
N LEU A 32 0.20 5.03 2.04
CA LEU A 32 0.42 5.84 3.24
C LEU A 32 -0.15 7.26 3.08
N HIS A 33 -0.03 7.87 1.89
CA HIS A 33 -0.66 9.18 1.65
C HIS A 33 -2.19 9.09 1.75
N VAL A 34 -2.80 7.98 1.28
CA VAL A 34 -4.24 7.73 1.47
C VAL A 34 -4.57 7.60 2.96
N ALA A 35 -3.75 6.90 3.74
CA ALA A 35 -3.93 6.80 5.18
C ALA A 35 -3.88 8.19 5.86
N TYR A 36 -2.88 9.01 5.55
CA TYR A 36 -2.78 10.38 6.10
C TYR A 36 -3.93 11.29 5.65
N ALA A 37 -4.32 11.22 4.39
CA ALA A 37 -5.48 11.97 3.88
C ALA A 37 -6.78 11.53 4.60
N SER A 38 -6.91 10.25 4.92
CA SER A 38 -8.05 9.72 5.67
C SER A 38 -8.08 10.23 7.12
N ILE A 39 -6.93 10.48 7.74
CA ILE A 39 -6.87 11.13 9.08
C ILE A 39 -7.47 12.55 9.00
N ALA A 40 -7.02 13.35 8.04
CA ALA A 40 -7.52 14.70 7.86
C ALA A 40 -9.02 14.73 7.54
N ALA A 41 -9.46 13.82 6.63
CA ALA A 41 -10.87 13.66 6.29
C ALA A 41 -11.71 13.20 7.50
N GLY A 42 -11.18 12.28 8.32
CA GLY A 42 -11.82 11.80 9.52
C GLY A 42 -12.09 12.91 10.53
N PHE A 43 -11.12 13.80 10.77
CA PHE A 43 -11.31 14.96 11.63
C PHE A 43 -12.33 15.95 11.06
N ALA A 44 -12.30 16.22 9.75
CA ALA A 44 -13.28 17.06 9.10
C ALA A 44 -14.71 16.48 9.22
N LEU A 45 -14.87 15.16 9.00
CA LEU A 45 -16.16 14.48 9.16
C LEU A 45 -16.61 14.47 10.63
N THR A 46 -15.70 14.36 11.59
CA THR A 46 -16.03 14.47 13.00
C THR A 46 -16.59 15.86 13.34
N ALA A 47 -15.94 16.91 12.84
CA ALA A 47 -16.46 18.27 13.02
C ALA A 47 -17.83 18.44 12.36
N LEU A 48 -18.02 17.98 11.10
CA LEU A 48 -19.32 18.04 10.42
C LEU A 48 -20.41 17.24 11.15
N SER A 49 -20.05 16.11 11.76
CA SER A 49 -21.01 15.30 12.52
C SER A 49 -21.44 15.99 13.83
N ALA A 50 -20.57 16.79 14.44
CA ALA A 50 -20.92 17.57 15.63
C ALA A 50 -21.97 18.64 15.33
N TYR A 51 -22.01 19.15 14.09
CA TYR A 51 -23.04 20.08 13.62
C TYR A 51 -24.27 19.36 13.01
N GLY A 52 -24.30 18.02 13.02
CA GLY A 52 -25.43 17.26 12.49
C GLY A 52 -25.50 17.12 10.97
N PHE A 53 -24.48 17.56 10.22
CA PHE A 53 -24.47 17.49 8.75
C PHE A 53 -24.24 16.08 8.22
N VAL A 54 -23.53 15.23 8.96
CA VAL A 54 -23.24 13.85 8.54
C VAL A 54 -23.33 12.90 9.75
N ALA A 55 -23.57 11.62 9.46
CA ALA A 55 -23.60 10.60 10.50
C ALA A 55 -22.19 10.39 11.09
N HIS A 56 -22.07 10.31 12.42
CA HIS A 56 -20.80 10.09 13.12
C HIS A 56 -20.08 8.81 12.69
N SER A 57 -20.83 7.80 12.27
CA SER A 57 -20.28 6.54 11.74
C SER A 57 -19.37 6.73 10.51
N LEU A 58 -19.61 7.77 9.69
CA LEU A 58 -18.75 8.08 8.55
C LEU A 58 -17.34 8.50 8.99
N ALA A 59 -17.25 9.34 10.02
CA ALA A 59 -15.97 9.72 10.61
C ALA A 59 -15.22 8.52 11.18
N LEU A 60 -15.90 7.67 11.95
CA LEU A 60 -15.30 6.45 12.52
C LEU A 60 -14.78 5.52 11.44
N HIS A 61 -15.53 5.28 10.37
CA HIS A 61 -15.08 4.42 9.29
C HIS A 61 -13.94 5.03 8.46
N THR A 62 -13.89 6.34 8.33
CA THR A 62 -12.75 7.02 7.70
C THR A 62 -11.47 6.79 8.49
N PHE A 63 -11.51 6.85 9.81
CA PHE A 63 -10.36 6.52 10.64
C PHE A 63 -10.00 5.04 10.60
N THR A 64 -10.98 4.14 10.76
CA THR A 64 -10.70 2.71 10.90
C THR A 64 -10.33 2.06 9.57
N THR A 65 -11.13 2.23 8.51
CA THR A 65 -10.84 1.61 7.22
C THR A 65 -9.85 2.42 6.39
N GLY A 66 -9.98 3.74 6.36
CA GLY A 66 -9.13 4.61 5.58
C GLY A 66 -7.75 4.82 6.21
N ALA A 67 -7.70 5.33 7.43
CA ALA A 67 -6.41 5.65 8.06
C ALA A 67 -5.71 4.39 8.58
N ILE A 68 -6.30 3.71 9.55
CA ILE A 68 -5.65 2.58 10.23
C ILE A 68 -5.48 1.41 9.28
N GLY A 69 -6.52 1.02 8.55
CA GLY A 69 -6.46 -0.12 7.64
C GLY A 69 -5.41 0.05 6.54
N CYS A 70 -5.41 1.19 5.85
CA CYS A 70 -4.41 1.47 4.81
C CYS A 70 -2.99 1.58 5.37
N ALA A 71 -2.81 2.18 6.57
CA ALA A 71 -1.50 2.27 7.21
C ALA A 71 -0.96 0.90 7.59
N ILE A 72 -1.78 0.05 8.24
CA ILE A 72 -1.37 -1.31 8.64
C ILE A 72 -0.95 -2.11 7.41
N VAL A 73 -1.81 -2.21 6.38
CA VAL A 73 -1.48 -3.00 5.19
C VAL A 73 -0.27 -2.44 4.47
N GLY A 74 -0.12 -1.12 4.38
CA GLY A 74 1.08 -0.49 3.81
C GLY A 74 2.35 -0.85 4.58
N MET A 75 2.30 -0.87 5.91
CA MET A 75 3.46 -1.23 6.75
C MET A 75 3.78 -2.71 6.67
N ILE A 76 2.80 -3.61 6.87
CA ILE A 76 3.05 -5.06 6.87
C ILE A 76 3.54 -5.57 5.51
N THR A 77 3.08 -5.00 4.41
CA THR A 77 3.59 -5.35 3.08
C THR A 77 5.06 -4.95 2.92
N ARG A 78 5.42 -3.77 3.39
CA ARG A 78 6.80 -3.30 3.37
C ARG A 78 7.70 -4.14 4.26
N THR A 79 7.30 -4.36 5.51
CA THR A 79 8.06 -5.16 6.48
C THR A 79 8.26 -6.60 6.00
N ALA A 80 7.24 -7.25 5.45
CA ALA A 80 7.33 -8.60 4.93
C ALA A 80 8.34 -8.72 3.76
N LEU A 81 8.42 -7.73 2.88
CA LEU A 81 9.40 -7.71 1.80
C LEU A 81 10.83 -7.46 2.32
N GLU A 82 11.00 -6.52 3.26
CA GLU A 82 12.30 -6.22 3.87
C GLU A 82 12.85 -7.42 4.65
N HIS A 83 12.02 -8.10 5.46
CA HIS A 83 12.44 -9.29 6.22
C HIS A 83 12.77 -10.51 5.35
N THR A 84 12.21 -10.59 4.15
CA THR A 84 12.53 -11.69 3.22
C THR A 84 13.70 -11.36 2.29
N GLY A 85 14.44 -10.27 2.54
CA GLY A 85 15.60 -9.84 1.75
C GLY A 85 15.24 -9.44 0.31
N ARG A 86 13.97 -9.12 0.06
CA ARG A 86 13.46 -8.72 -1.25
C ARG A 86 13.32 -7.21 -1.35
N GLU A 87 13.59 -6.66 -2.54
CA GLU A 87 13.38 -5.22 -2.75
C GLU A 87 11.92 -4.83 -2.48
N PRO A 88 11.66 -3.74 -1.71
CA PRO A 88 10.33 -3.24 -1.41
C PRO A 88 9.72 -2.55 -2.65
N VAL A 89 9.44 -3.34 -3.67
CA VAL A 89 8.82 -2.92 -4.93
C VAL A 89 7.42 -3.50 -5.02
N ALA A 90 6.40 -2.64 -5.07
CA ALA A 90 5.02 -3.07 -5.24
C ALA A 90 4.82 -3.74 -6.61
N LYS A 91 4.57 -5.03 -6.60
CA LYS A 91 4.18 -5.83 -7.76
C LYS A 91 2.67 -5.70 -7.99
N LEU A 92 2.14 -6.47 -8.92
CA LEU A 92 0.71 -6.43 -9.27
C LEU A 92 -0.20 -6.75 -8.07
N ALA A 93 0.17 -7.75 -7.26
CA ALA A 93 -0.62 -8.16 -6.10
C ALA A 93 -0.77 -7.04 -5.07
N GLU A 94 0.32 -6.32 -4.75
CA GLU A 94 0.30 -5.20 -3.83
C GLU A 94 -0.56 -4.03 -4.37
N ARG A 95 -0.49 -3.78 -5.69
CA ARG A 95 -1.32 -2.74 -6.32
C ARG A 95 -2.81 -3.10 -6.28
N ILE A 96 -3.16 -4.36 -6.53
CA ILE A 96 -4.53 -4.85 -6.43
C ILE A 96 -5.01 -4.73 -4.99
N CYS A 97 -4.22 -5.18 -4.02
CA CYS A 97 -4.55 -5.09 -2.60
C CYS A 97 -4.82 -3.63 -2.18
N TYR A 98 -3.94 -2.70 -2.54
CA TYR A 98 -4.12 -1.28 -2.21
C TYR A 98 -5.32 -0.65 -2.93
N GLY A 99 -5.55 -1.01 -4.19
CA GLY A 99 -6.73 -0.57 -4.95
C GLY A 99 -8.03 -1.02 -4.30
N LEU A 100 -8.10 -2.27 -3.88
CA LEU A 100 -9.27 -2.83 -3.18
C LEU A 100 -9.50 -2.16 -1.83
N LEU A 101 -8.46 -1.82 -1.07
CA LEU A 101 -8.60 -1.08 0.19
C LEU A 101 -9.13 0.34 -0.02
N ILE A 102 -8.67 1.02 -1.07
CA ILE A 102 -9.18 2.34 -1.44
C ILE A 102 -10.66 2.25 -1.84
N VAL A 103 -11.02 1.27 -2.67
CA VAL A 103 -12.42 1.02 -3.06
C VAL A 103 -13.27 0.72 -1.82
N ALA A 104 -12.79 -0.14 -0.92
CA ALA A 104 -13.49 -0.47 0.32
C ALA A 104 -13.75 0.78 1.18
N THR A 105 -12.73 1.63 1.34
CA THR A 105 -12.83 2.88 2.11
C THR A 105 -13.83 3.85 1.47
N LEU A 106 -13.73 4.08 0.17
CA LEU A 106 -14.63 4.97 -0.55
C LEU A 106 -16.08 4.45 -0.54
N ALA A 107 -16.28 3.16 -0.79
CA ALA A 107 -17.61 2.55 -0.72
C ALA A 107 -18.22 2.65 0.69
N ARG A 108 -17.40 2.52 1.74
CA ARG A 108 -17.87 2.60 3.14
C ARG A 108 -18.22 4.02 3.58
N VAL A 109 -17.48 5.01 3.10
CA VAL A 109 -17.60 6.40 3.54
C VAL A 109 -18.44 7.22 2.56
N ALA A 110 -18.06 7.25 1.29
CA ALA A 110 -18.73 8.09 0.30
C ALA A 110 -20.05 7.47 -0.19
N GLY A 111 -20.14 6.14 -0.30
CA GLY A 111 -21.33 5.46 -0.80
C GLY A 111 -22.60 5.83 -0.04
N PRO A 112 -22.69 5.62 1.28
CA PRO A 112 -23.87 5.99 2.07
C PRO A 112 -24.15 7.48 2.11
N ALA A 113 -23.11 8.33 2.01
CA ALA A 113 -23.28 9.77 1.98
C ALA A 113 -23.90 10.27 0.67
N LEU A 114 -23.50 9.66 -0.47
CA LEU A 114 -23.97 10.06 -1.81
C LEU A 114 -25.30 9.39 -2.19
N ALA A 115 -25.52 8.15 -1.77
CA ALA A 115 -26.72 7.37 -2.10
C ALA A 115 -27.23 6.61 -0.87
N PRO A 116 -27.92 7.28 0.07
CA PRO A 116 -28.42 6.66 1.31
C PRO A 116 -29.36 5.49 1.07
N ALA A 117 -30.18 5.54 0.01
CA ALA A 117 -31.11 4.47 -0.36
C ALA A 117 -30.38 3.16 -0.75
N ALA A 118 -29.15 3.23 -1.21
CA ALA A 118 -28.33 2.09 -1.62
C ALA A 118 -27.28 1.69 -0.54
N THR A 119 -27.45 2.11 0.71
CA THR A 119 -26.47 1.88 1.77
C THR A 119 -26.08 0.41 1.93
N ALA A 120 -27.04 -0.53 1.89
CA ALA A 120 -26.76 -1.95 2.01
C ALA A 120 -25.83 -2.46 0.90
N GLN A 121 -26.02 -1.98 -0.33
CA GLN A 121 -25.18 -2.34 -1.48
C GLN A 121 -23.75 -1.78 -1.31
N TRP A 122 -23.61 -0.53 -0.87
CA TRP A 122 -22.31 0.08 -0.59
C TRP A 122 -21.56 -0.64 0.52
N LEU A 123 -22.27 -1.09 1.56
CA LEU A 123 -21.69 -1.91 2.64
C LEU A 123 -21.21 -3.26 2.13
N ALA A 124 -21.98 -3.91 1.26
CA ALA A 124 -21.58 -5.18 0.63
C ALA A 124 -20.32 -5.00 -0.23
N VAL A 125 -20.28 -3.96 -1.08
CA VAL A 125 -19.11 -3.63 -1.89
C VAL A 125 -17.90 -3.36 -1.00
N ALA A 126 -18.05 -2.59 0.07
CA ALA A 126 -16.97 -2.30 1.00
C ALA A 126 -16.44 -3.58 1.67
N GLY A 127 -17.33 -4.44 2.18
CA GLY A 127 -16.96 -5.69 2.84
C GLY A 127 -16.28 -6.67 1.89
N ILE A 128 -16.83 -6.87 0.70
CA ILE A 128 -16.23 -7.75 -0.33
C ILE A 128 -14.84 -7.24 -0.73
N SER A 129 -14.72 -5.94 -1.02
CA SER A 129 -13.43 -5.35 -1.41
C SER A 129 -12.39 -5.45 -0.29
N TRP A 130 -12.77 -5.23 0.95
CA TRP A 130 -11.90 -5.39 2.11
C TRP A 130 -11.43 -6.84 2.28
N THR A 131 -12.36 -7.80 2.24
CA THR A 131 -12.04 -9.22 2.34
C THR A 131 -11.15 -9.68 1.20
N ALA A 132 -11.46 -9.28 -0.04
CA ALA A 132 -10.62 -9.58 -1.19
C ALA A 132 -9.21 -9.01 -1.06
N ALA A 133 -9.05 -7.78 -0.55
CA ALA A 133 -7.74 -7.19 -0.30
C ALA A 133 -6.90 -8.02 0.68
N LEU A 134 -7.51 -8.45 1.80
CA LEU A 134 -6.84 -9.30 2.79
C LEU A 134 -6.51 -10.68 2.24
N LEU A 135 -7.40 -11.28 1.44
CA LEU A 135 -7.13 -12.56 0.79
C LEU A 135 -5.95 -12.46 -0.18
N VAL A 136 -5.91 -11.43 -1.01
CA VAL A 136 -4.75 -11.16 -1.89
C VAL A 136 -3.47 -11.04 -1.08
N TYR A 137 -3.52 -10.31 0.05
CA TYR A 137 -2.39 -10.20 0.95
C TYR A 137 -1.95 -11.55 1.50
N VAL A 138 -2.87 -12.32 2.09
CA VAL A 138 -2.56 -13.62 2.71
C VAL A 138 -1.99 -14.60 1.69
N VAL A 139 -2.64 -14.78 0.54
CA VAL A 139 -2.17 -15.68 -0.52
C VAL A 139 -0.78 -15.29 -1.01
N ARG A 140 -0.54 -13.99 -1.18
CA ARG A 140 0.76 -13.48 -1.64
C ARG A 140 1.87 -13.67 -0.63
N TYR A 141 1.60 -13.38 0.64
CA TYR A 141 2.64 -13.34 1.68
C TYR A 141 2.79 -14.65 2.43
N ALA A 142 1.78 -15.51 2.51
CA ALA A 142 1.93 -16.86 3.06
C ALA A 142 3.00 -17.65 2.31
N GLY A 143 2.92 -17.70 0.97
CA GLY A 143 3.94 -18.36 0.16
C GLY A 143 5.33 -17.70 0.26
N LEU A 144 5.38 -16.38 0.45
CA LEU A 144 6.63 -15.62 0.58
C LEU A 144 7.35 -15.91 1.90
N LEU A 145 6.61 -15.93 3.00
CA LEU A 145 7.13 -16.14 4.35
C LEU A 145 7.52 -17.61 4.59
N MET A 146 6.87 -18.55 3.88
CA MET A 146 7.20 -19.98 3.94
C MET A 146 8.37 -20.38 3.03
N SER A 147 8.83 -19.47 2.15
CA SER A 147 9.95 -19.73 1.24
C SER A 147 11.28 -19.36 1.90
N PRO A 148 12.35 -20.18 1.74
CA PRO A 148 13.69 -19.81 2.23
C PRO A 148 14.15 -18.47 1.67
N ALA A 149 14.89 -17.71 2.47
CA ALA A 149 15.49 -16.47 2.02
C ALA A 149 16.42 -16.73 0.82
N PRO A 150 16.49 -15.83 -0.19
CA PRO A 150 17.44 -15.94 -1.28
C PRO A 150 18.85 -15.96 -0.71
N SER A 151 19.65 -16.98 -1.07
CA SER A 151 21.07 -17.05 -0.67
C SER A 151 21.77 -15.79 -1.13
N ALA A 152 22.55 -15.19 -0.22
CA ALA A 152 23.38 -14.04 -0.58
C ALA A 152 24.36 -14.45 -1.71
N PRO A 153 24.47 -13.68 -2.79
CA PRO A 153 25.46 -13.96 -3.83
C PRO A 153 26.84 -13.74 -3.22
N GLY A 154 27.61 -14.82 -2.96
CA GLY A 154 29.00 -14.70 -2.63
C GLY A 154 29.57 -15.58 -1.52
N SER A 155 28.89 -16.58 -0.94
CA SER A 155 29.51 -17.46 0.07
C SER A 155 30.27 -18.67 -0.50
N GLY A 156 30.35 -18.80 -1.84
CA GLY A 156 30.92 -19.97 -2.53
C GLY A 156 32.41 -19.86 -2.97
N ALA A 157 33.13 -18.79 -2.64
CA ALA A 157 34.49 -18.59 -3.19
C ALA A 157 35.54 -18.22 -2.13
N ARG A 158 35.62 -18.99 -1.05
CA ARG A 158 36.79 -18.99 -0.17
C ARG A 158 36.99 -20.36 0.48
N SER A 159 37.38 -21.36 -0.30
CA SER A 159 38.07 -22.55 0.18
C SER A 159 38.90 -23.11 -0.99
N GLY A 160 40.15 -22.72 -1.07
CA GLY A 160 41.08 -23.20 -2.08
C GLY A 160 42.33 -22.32 -2.14
N GLY A 161 43.22 -22.50 -1.21
CA GLY A 161 44.55 -21.92 -1.24
C GLY A 161 45.34 -22.38 -0.07
#